data_aed467a1b9d63d56775ceb073385a5c5
#
_entry.id   aed467a1b9d63d56775ceb073385a5c5
#
_cell.length_a   1.000
_cell.length_b   1.000
_cell.length_c   1.000
_cell.angle_alpha   90.00
_cell.angle_beta   90.00
_cell.angle_gamma   90.00
#
_symmetry.space_group_name_H-M   'P 1'
#
loop_
_entity.id
_entity.type
_entity.pdbx_description
1 polymer ?
#
loop_
_entity_poly.entity_id
_entity_poly.type
_entity_poly.pdbx_seq_one_letter_code
_entity_poly.pdbx_strand_id
1 'polypeptide(L)'
;MCDQGWQTLFPKAGVRHLCNFNSDHNPIMLDTNLETEMGSRPFRFETMWTKEEESKMVVENAWHTRVEGSHGFRLAKKLSVTSSELMRWNKNSFGNTKEKIKDLEDKLLKIQQAAPTKKNLNLEASLNLELDEWLAREDLRLWQNSRKLWVKDGDRNSRFFHLSTIIRRRRNYISKIKLENGSWIRDLEDIQRYILDNFSSLYNTSHPQFLENLESLIQPCVADQDNVELCRVPSRDEIKKVVFGMKALKALGPDGFPVLFYKHYWDIVRD
;
A
#
# COMPACT_ATOMS: atom_id res chain seq x y z
N MET A 1 19.30 21.40 -3.75
CA MET A 1 18.05 20.99 -4.47
C MET A 1 18.47 20.28 -5.74
N CYS A 2 17.83 19.14 -6.09
CA CYS A 2 18.05 18.44 -7.36
C CYS A 2 16.78 18.56 -8.21
N ASP A 3 16.94 18.61 -9.53
CA ASP A 3 15.82 18.68 -10.45
C ASP A 3 15.09 17.34 -10.60
N GLN A 4 13.94 17.34 -11.26
CA GLN A 4 13.13 16.15 -11.46
C GLN A 4 13.79 15.11 -12.39
N GLY A 5 14.56 15.57 -13.37
CA GLY A 5 15.29 14.70 -14.29
C GLY A 5 16.35 13.89 -13.55
N TRP A 6 17.12 14.54 -12.71
CA TRP A 6 18.14 13.90 -11.88
C TRP A 6 17.53 12.88 -10.91
N GLN A 7 16.39 13.21 -10.26
CA GLN A 7 15.69 12.28 -9.36
C GLN A 7 15.15 11.03 -10.08
N THR A 8 14.81 11.17 -11.35
CA THR A 8 14.35 10.05 -12.18
C THR A 8 15.51 9.17 -12.59
N LEU A 9 16.67 9.77 -12.96
CA LEU A 9 17.88 9.03 -13.34
C LEU A 9 18.50 8.29 -12.15
N PHE A 10 18.50 8.92 -10.97
CA PHE A 10 19.11 8.36 -9.77
C PHE A 10 18.10 8.21 -8.61
N PRO A 11 17.13 7.28 -8.74
CA PRO A 11 16.06 7.12 -7.76
C PRO A 11 16.54 6.65 -6.38
N LYS A 12 17.74 6.05 -6.32
CA LYS A 12 18.39 5.60 -5.08
C LYS A 12 19.44 6.57 -4.53
N ALA A 13 19.66 7.72 -5.18
CA ALA A 13 20.68 8.64 -4.73
C ALA A 13 20.33 9.27 -3.38
N GLY A 14 21.34 9.49 -2.58
CA GLY A 14 21.27 10.15 -1.28
C GLY A 14 22.54 10.91 -0.94
N VAL A 15 22.46 11.73 0.08
CA VAL A 15 23.61 12.47 0.61
C VAL A 15 24.01 11.85 1.95
N ARG A 16 25.26 11.48 2.07
CA ARG A 16 25.87 11.03 3.35
C ARG A 16 26.68 12.18 3.94
N HIS A 17 26.46 12.48 5.21
CA HIS A 17 27.35 13.33 5.98
C HIS A 17 28.48 12.43 6.54
N LEU A 18 29.70 12.75 6.18
CA LEU A 18 30.88 12.06 6.67
C LEU A 18 31.38 12.69 7.97
N CYS A 19 32.13 11.93 8.76
CA CYS A 19 32.76 12.48 9.97
C CYS A 19 33.80 13.50 9.58
N ASN A 20 33.84 14.60 10.33
CA ASN A 20 34.93 15.56 10.24
C ASN A 20 35.93 15.29 11.37
N PHE A 21 37.22 15.36 11.05
CA PHE A 21 38.28 15.15 12.04
C PHE A 21 38.99 16.45 12.45
N ASN A 22 38.92 17.51 11.64
CA ASN A 22 39.64 18.77 11.89
C ASN A 22 39.01 20.00 11.20
N SER A 23 37.73 20.04 10.95
CA SER A 23 37.03 21.13 10.29
C SER A 23 35.71 21.45 10.97
N ASP A 24 35.26 22.66 10.94
CA ASP A 24 33.92 23.09 11.38
C ASP A 24 32.82 22.66 10.42
N HIS A 25 33.18 22.08 9.26
CA HIS A 25 32.27 21.57 8.24
C HIS A 25 32.36 20.04 8.11
N ASN A 26 31.21 19.37 8.05
CA ASN A 26 31.16 17.94 7.73
C ASN A 26 31.24 17.74 6.21
N PRO A 27 32.16 16.92 5.70
CA PRO A 27 32.15 16.54 4.29
C PRO A 27 30.82 15.87 3.93
N ILE A 28 30.29 16.19 2.76
CA ILE A 28 29.10 15.56 2.22
C ILE A 28 29.48 14.73 1.00
N MET A 29 29.00 13.49 0.96
CA MET A 29 29.17 12.60 -0.18
C MET A 29 27.83 12.37 -0.85
N LEU A 30 27.77 12.65 -2.16
CA LEU A 30 26.63 12.28 -2.98
C LEU A 30 26.80 10.84 -3.46
N ASP A 31 25.94 9.96 -2.99
CA ASP A 31 25.90 8.57 -3.42
C ASP A 31 24.72 8.39 -4.37
N THR A 32 25.00 8.05 -5.63
CA THR A 32 23.97 7.88 -6.67
C THR A 32 23.19 6.56 -6.54
N ASN A 33 23.71 5.59 -5.79
CA ASN A 33 23.08 4.31 -5.55
C ASN A 33 23.17 3.92 -4.06
N LEU A 34 22.61 4.76 -3.19
CA LEU A 34 22.57 4.48 -1.76
C LEU A 34 21.82 3.15 -1.53
N GLU A 35 22.55 2.12 -1.15
CA GLU A 35 21.95 0.85 -0.76
C GLU A 35 21.19 1.05 0.55
N THR A 36 19.88 1.01 0.45
CA THR A 36 19.00 0.92 1.60
C THR A 36 18.54 -0.53 1.69
N GLU A 37 18.90 -1.21 2.74
CA GLU A 37 18.29 -2.49 3.09
C GLU A 37 16.80 -2.25 3.30
N MET A 38 16.02 -2.56 2.27
CA MET A 38 14.58 -2.50 2.37
C MET A 38 14.11 -3.85 2.89
N GLY A 39 13.68 -3.89 4.12
CA GLY A 39 13.02 -5.05 4.70
C GLY A 39 11.81 -5.50 3.86
N SER A 40 11.32 -6.70 4.13
CA SER A 40 10.13 -7.27 3.47
C SER A 40 8.98 -6.26 3.47
N ARG A 41 8.43 -6.01 2.28
CA ARG A 41 7.30 -5.08 2.15
C ARG A 41 6.03 -5.76 2.65
N PRO A 42 5.25 -5.11 3.52
CA PRO A 42 3.94 -5.63 3.90
C PRO A 42 3.03 -5.73 2.67
N PHE A 43 2.11 -6.68 2.71
CA PHE A 43 1.08 -6.83 1.69
C PHE A 43 0.32 -5.52 1.47
N ARG A 44 0.01 -5.25 0.22
CA ARG A 44 -0.90 -4.16 -0.19
C ARG A 44 -1.68 -4.62 -1.39
N PHE A 45 -3.00 -4.59 -1.29
CA PHE A 45 -3.89 -4.86 -2.40
C PHE A 45 -3.66 -3.84 -3.52
N GLU A 46 -3.53 -4.29 -4.75
CA GLU A 46 -3.32 -3.43 -5.91
C GLU A 46 -4.64 -3.26 -6.69
N THR A 47 -5.03 -1.99 -6.91
CA THR A 47 -6.29 -1.64 -7.59
C THR A 47 -6.40 -2.27 -8.97
N MET A 48 -5.28 -2.44 -9.69
CA MET A 48 -5.29 -3.05 -11.00
C MET A 48 -5.81 -4.49 -11.01
N TRP A 49 -5.70 -5.23 -9.91
CA TRP A 49 -6.23 -6.59 -9.81
C TRP A 49 -7.75 -6.67 -9.96
N THR A 50 -8.47 -5.59 -9.66
CA THR A 50 -9.94 -5.54 -9.86
C THR A 50 -10.36 -5.60 -11.33
N LYS A 51 -9.44 -5.48 -12.26
CA LYS A 51 -9.68 -5.61 -13.70
C LYS A 51 -9.61 -7.06 -14.21
N GLU A 52 -9.16 -7.99 -13.36
CA GLU A 52 -8.92 -9.38 -13.72
C GLU A 52 -10.01 -10.30 -13.14
N GLU A 53 -10.71 -11.03 -13.98
CA GLU A 53 -11.69 -12.02 -13.53
C GLU A 53 -11.06 -13.12 -12.67
N GLU A 54 -9.81 -13.52 -12.98
CA GLU A 54 -9.09 -14.50 -12.19
C GLU A 54 -8.93 -14.06 -10.73
N SER A 55 -8.70 -12.77 -10.49
CA SER A 55 -8.55 -12.25 -9.12
C SER A 55 -9.81 -12.47 -8.29
N LYS A 56 -10.99 -12.40 -8.92
CA LYS A 56 -12.28 -12.66 -8.26
C LYS A 56 -12.37 -14.12 -7.81
N MET A 57 -11.98 -15.06 -8.67
CA MET A 57 -11.94 -16.49 -8.31
C MET A 57 -10.94 -16.75 -7.16
N VAL A 58 -9.77 -16.09 -7.18
CA VAL A 58 -8.79 -16.22 -6.09
C VAL A 58 -9.36 -15.72 -4.77
N VAL A 59 -10.01 -14.56 -4.78
CA VAL A 59 -10.65 -13.98 -3.58
C VAL A 59 -11.78 -14.89 -3.09
N GLU A 60 -12.64 -15.39 -3.97
CA GLU A 60 -13.75 -16.26 -3.63
C GLU A 60 -13.28 -17.56 -2.97
N ASN A 61 -12.32 -18.24 -3.59
CA ASN A 61 -11.75 -19.49 -3.05
C ASN A 61 -11.08 -19.26 -1.68
N ALA A 62 -10.32 -18.17 -1.54
CA ALA A 62 -9.67 -17.83 -0.28
C ALA A 62 -10.68 -17.47 0.82
N TRP A 63 -11.74 -16.74 0.49
CA TRP A 63 -12.77 -16.30 1.44
C TRP A 63 -13.64 -17.42 1.97
N HIS A 64 -13.88 -18.46 1.17
CA HIS A 64 -14.63 -19.66 1.57
C HIS A 64 -13.84 -20.61 2.48
N THR A 65 -12.57 -20.31 2.80
CA THR A 65 -11.81 -21.09 3.78
C THR A 65 -12.56 -21.14 5.12
N ARG A 66 -12.81 -22.34 5.62
CA ARG A 66 -13.45 -22.55 6.92
C ARG A 66 -12.50 -22.12 8.03
N VAL A 67 -12.95 -21.19 8.86
CA VAL A 67 -12.20 -20.69 10.02
C VAL A 67 -13.13 -20.68 11.23
N GLU A 68 -12.68 -21.25 12.35
CA GLU A 68 -13.40 -21.24 13.62
C GLU A 68 -12.87 -20.15 14.54
N GLY A 69 -13.72 -19.63 15.44
CA GLY A 69 -13.36 -18.59 16.39
C GLY A 69 -14.32 -17.40 16.39
N SER A 70 -13.94 -16.32 17.08
CA SER A 70 -14.72 -15.09 17.12
C SER A 70 -14.85 -14.43 15.74
N HIS A 71 -15.85 -13.58 15.53
CA HIS A 71 -16.06 -12.90 14.24
C HIS A 71 -14.82 -12.10 13.79
N GLY A 72 -14.18 -11.38 14.71
CA GLY A 72 -12.96 -10.63 14.43
C GLY A 72 -11.78 -11.54 14.05
N PHE A 73 -11.59 -12.65 14.75
CA PHE A 73 -10.54 -13.62 14.42
C PHE A 73 -10.77 -14.25 13.06
N ARG A 74 -12.02 -14.67 12.76
CA ARG A 74 -12.38 -15.24 11.45
C ARG A 74 -12.09 -14.27 10.31
N LEU A 75 -12.49 -12.99 10.47
CA LEU A 75 -12.23 -11.95 9.48
C LEU A 75 -10.72 -11.77 9.27
N ALA A 76 -9.95 -11.59 10.35
CA ALA A 76 -8.50 -11.41 10.26
C ALA A 76 -7.82 -12.60 9.56
N LYS A 77 -8.26 -13.82 9.86
CA LYS A 77 -7.71 -15.04 9.24
C LYS A 77 -8.08 -15.14 7.76
N LYS A 78 -9.34 -14.87 7.40
CA LYS A 78 -9.79 -14.83 5.99
C LYS A 78 -8.99 -13.79 5.19
N LEU A 79 -8.78 -12.57 5.72
CA LEU A 79 -7.95 -11.54 5.10
C LEU A 79 -6.50 -12.01 4.93
N SER A 80 -5.91 -12.65 5.94
CA SER A 80 -4.55 -13.20 5.87
C SER A 80 -4.42 -14.27 4.77
N VAL A 81 -5.39 -15.18 4.66
CA VAL A 81 -5.41 -16.20 3.59
C VAL A 81 -5.57 -15.54 2.23
N THR A 82 -6.51 -14.61 2.10
CA THR A 82 -6.76 -13.89 0.84
C THR A 82 -5.52 -13.11 0.38
N SER A 83 -4.82 -12.45 1.29
CA SER A 83 -3.59 -11.73 0.94
C SER A 83 -2.50 -12.67 0.42
N SER A 84 -2.35 -13.84 1.03
CA SER A 84 -1.36 -14.85 0.63
C SER A 84 -1.67 -15.44 -0.74
N GLU A 85 -2.96 -15.76 -1.01
CA GLU A 85 -3.40 -16.29 -2.30
C GLU A 85 -3.27 -15.26 -3.42
N LEU A 86 -3.64 -14.00 -3.17
CA LEU A 86 -3.46 -12.90 -4.13
C LEU A 86 -1.98 -12.67 -4.45
N MET A 87 -1.09 -12.71 -3.46
CA MET A 87 0.36 -12.62 -3.70
C MET A 87 0.88 -13.79 -4.54
N ARG A 88 0.41 -15.01 -4.26
CA ARG A 88 0.78 -16.20 -5.05
C ARG A 88 0.32 -16.07 -6.49
N TRP A 89 -0.95 -15.73 -6.69
CA TRP A 89 -1.51 -15.49 -8.02
C TRP A 89 -0.78 -14.38 -8.75
N ASN A 90 -0.54 -13.24 -8.10
CA ASN A 90 0.19 -12.13 -8.72
C ASN A 90 1.59 -12.54 -9.17
N LYS A 91 2.29 -13.37 -8.38
CA LYS A 91 3.64 -13.85 -8.73
C LYS A 91 3.62 -14.84 -9.90
N ASN A 92 2.65 -15.76 -9.93
CA ASN A 92 2.68 -16.92 -10.82
C ASN A 92 1.90 -16.70 -12.13
N SER A 93 0.77 -15.99 -12.08
CA SER A 93 -0.17 -15.86 -13.20
C SER A 93 -0.20 -14.45 -13.77
N PHE A 94 -0.40 -13.44 -12.92
CA PHE A 94 -0.50 -12.06 -13.38
C PHE A 94 0.87 -11.51 -13.80
N GLY A 95 1.91 -11.71 -12.99
CA GLY A 95 3.29 -11.36 -13.28
C GLY A 95 3.61 -9.88 -13.07
N ASN A 96 4.72 -9.46 -13.65
CA ASN A 96 5.25 -8.10 -13.55
C ASN A 96 4.76 -7.24 -14.71
N THR A 97 3.93 -6.24 -14.43
CA THR A 97 3.41 -5.29 -15.44
C THR A 97 4.50 -4.69 -16.33
N LYS A 98 5.64 -4.31 -15.77
CA LYS A 98 6.74 -3.72 -16.53
C LYS A 98 7.39 -4.68 -17.52
N GLU A 99 7.54 -5.94 -17.14
CA GLU A 99 8.08 -6.98 -18.02
C GLU A 99 7.11 -7.28 -19.15
N LYS A 100 5.80 -7.32 -18.85
CA LYS A 100 4.75 -7.49 -19.87
C LYS A 100 4.72 -6.34 -20.88
N ILE A 101 4.77 -5.09 -20.40
CA ILE A 101 4.83 -3.90 -21.26
C ILE A 101 6.06 -3.97 -22.16
N LYS A 102 7.24 -4.26 -21.61
CA LYS A 102 8.47 -4.36 -22.40
C LYS A 102 8.41 -5.48 -23.46
N ASP A 103 7.88 -6.65 -23.11
CA ASP A 103 7.73 -7.76 -24.06
C ASP A 103 6.78 -7.39 -25.22
N LEU A 104 5.70 -6.66 -24.93
CA LEU A 104 4.76 -6.16 -25.93
C LEU A 104 5.40 -5.08 -26.84
N GLU A 105 6.16 -4.16 -26.25
CA GLU A 105 6.92 -3.15 -27.01
C GLU A 105 7.95 -3.81 -27.96
N ASP A 106 8.68 -4.82 -27.47
CA ASP A 106 9.64 -5.57 -28.26
C ASP A 106 8.97 -6.35 -29.41
N LYS A 107 7.77 -6.91 -29.19
CA LYS A 107 6.96 -7.57 -30.21
C LYS A 107 6.44 -6.58 -31.24
N LEU A 108 5.93 -5.44 -30.82
CA LEU A 108 5.46 -4.36 -31.70
C LEU A 108 6.59 -3.86 -32.61
N LEU A 109 7.76 -3.61 -32.05
CA LEU A 109 8.93 -3.17 -32.83
C LEU A 109 9.27 -4.14 -33.92
N LYS A 110 9.25 -5.45 -33.65
CA LYS A 110 9.52 -6.50 -34.64
C LYS A 110 8.48 -6.51 -35.75
N ILE A 111 7.22 -6.33 -35.47
CA ILE A 111 6.14 -6.32 -36.46
C ILE A 111 6.17 -5.06 -37.31
N GLN A 112 6.45 -3.90 -36.72
CA GLN A 112 6.60 -2.64 -37.47
C GLN A 112 7.81 -2.61 -38.41
N GLN A 113 8.83 -3.41 -38.13
CA GLN A 113 9.98 -3.60 -39.05
C GLN A 113 9.71 -4.63 -40.14
N ALA A 114 8.64 -5.41 -40.05
CA ALA A 114 8.27 -6.41 -41.04
C ALA A 114 7.43 -5.80 -42.18
N ALA A 115 7.33 -6.51 -43.32
CA ALA A 115 6.52 -6.07 -44.46
C ALA A 115 5.04 -5.84 -44.02
N PRO A 116 4.36 -4.76 -44.45
CA PRO A 116 3.00 -4.39 -44.07
C PRO A 116 1.95 -5.27 -44.75
N THR A 117 1.94 -6.55 -44.41
CA THR A 117 0.88 -7.48 -44.84
C THR A 117 -0.38 -7.31 -44.02
N LYS A 118 -1.53 -7.67 -44.55
CA LYS A 118 -2.81 -7.65 -43.82
C LYS A 118 -2.73 -8.41 -42.49
N LYS A 119 -1.98 -9.50 -42.44
CA LYS A 119 -1.75 -10.30 -41.24
C LYS A 119 -0.95 -9.50 -40.20
N ASN A 120 0.14 -8.84 -40.62
CA ASN A 120 1.00 -8.04 -39.73
C ASN A 120 0.26 -6.81 -39.18
N LEU A 121 -0.54 -6.13 -40.01
CA LEU A 121 -1.37 -5.00 -39.57
C LEU A 121 -2.43 -5.40 -38.53
N ASN A 122 -3.08 -6.55 -38.73
CA ASN A 122 -4.04 -7.05 -37.73
C ASN A 122 -3.35 -7.44 -36.41
N LEU A 123 -2.14 -8.05 -36.49
CA LEU A 123 -1.37 -8.41 -35.30
C LEU A 123 -0.84 -7.17 -34.59
N GLU A 124 -0.38 -6.16 -35.33
CA GLU A 124 0.01 -4.86 -34.75
C GLU A 124 -1.16 -4.21 -33.99
N ALA A 125 -2.36 -4.18 -34.60
CA ALA A 125 -3.54 -3.64 -33.96
C ALA A 125 -3.90 -4.37 -32.65
N SER A 126 -3.82 -5.71 -32.65
CA SER A 126 -4.09 -6.51 -31.43
C SER A 126 -3.05 -6.28 -30.34
N LEU A 127 -1.76 -6.19 -30.71
CA LEU A 127 -0.69 -5.91 -29.75
C LEU A 127 -0.79 -4.49 -29.17
N ASN A 128 -1.19 -3.50 -29.95
CA ASN A 128 -1.42 -2.14 -29.47
C ASN A 128 -2.57 -2.10 -28.44
N LEU A 129 -3.67 -2.81 -28.67
CA LEU A 129 -4.77 -2.90 -27.72
C LEU A 129 -4.29 -3.56 -26.41
N GLU A 130 -3.55 -4.65 -26.50
CA GLU A 130 -3.01 -5.32 -25.32
C GLU A 130 -2.03 -4.42 -24.55
N LEU A 131 -1.15 -3.71 -25.28
CA LEU A 131 -0.22 -2.75 -24.67
C LEU A 131 -0.97 -1.61 -23.95
N ASP A 132 -2.00 -1.05 -24.58
CA ASP A 132 -2.82 0.00 -23.94
C ASP A 132 -3.49 -0.47 -22.65
N GLU A 133 -3.96 -1.71 -22.60
CA GLU A 133 -4.51 -2.29 -21.37
C GLU A 133 -3.45 -2.43 -20.27
N TRP A 134 -2.24 -2.93 -20.59
CA TRP A 134 -1.17 -3.05 -19.61
C TRP A 134 -0.64 -1.69 -19.13
N LEU A 135 -0.57 -0.71 -20.03
CA LEU A 135 -0.25 0.68 -19.65
C LEU A 135 -1.30 1.26 -18.71
N ALA A 136 -2.59 1.02 -18.96
CA ALA A 136 -3.65 1.46 -18.07
C ALA A 136 -3.58 0.80 -16.68
N ARG A 137 -3.17 -0.48 -16.60
CA ARG A 137 -2.92 -1.17 -15.33
C ARG A 137 -1.75 -0.53 -14.56
N GLU A 138 -0.64 -0.24 -15.25
CA GLU A 138 0.52 0.41 -14.65
C GLU A 138 0.18 1.82 -14.16
N ASP A 139 -0.61 2.58 -14.91
CA ASP A 139 -1.09 3.91 -14.49
C ASP A 139 -1.94 3.82 -13.21
N LEU A 140 -2.85 2.85 -13.11
CA LEU A 140 -3.62 2.59 -11.88
C LEU A 140 -2.71 2.27 -10.70
N ARG A 141 -1.68 1.46 -10.89
CA ARG A 141 -0.70 1.13 -9.86
C ARG A 141 0.10 2.36 -9.40
N LEU A 142 0.57 3.17 -10.33
CA LEU A 142 1.30 4.40 -10.04
C LEU A 142 0.42 5.43 -9.34
N TRP A 143 -0.81 5.60 -9.80
CA TRP A 143 -1.81 6.48 -9.19
C TRP A 143 -2.11 6.07 -7.74
N GLN A 144 -2.41 4.79 -7.50
CA GLN A 144 -2.62 4.26 -6.15
C GLN A 144 -1.42 4.50 -5.24
N ASN A 145 -0.19 4.26 -5.73
CA ASN A 145 1.04 4.45 -4.97
C ASN A 145 1.35 5.93 -4.69
N SER A 146 0.96 6.83 -5.57
CA SER A 146 1.17 8.27 -5.39
C SER A 146 0.26 8.87 -4.31
N ARG A 147 -0.93 8.28 -4.07
CA ARG A 147 -2.02 8.80 -3.22
C ARG A 147 -2.47 10.23 -3.59
N LYS A 148 -2.34 10.63 -4.84
CA LYS A 148 -2.80 11.92 -5.34
C LYS A 148 -4.23 11.78 -5.85
N LEU A 149 -5.20 12.29 -5.09
CA LEU A 149 -6.63 12.14 -5.35
C LEU A 149 -7.20 13.16 -6.36
N TRP A 150 -6.43 14.18 -6.75
CA TRP A 150 -6.95 15.35 -7.46
C TRP A 150 -6.56 15.43 -8.95
N VAL A 151 -5.90 14.41 -9.48
CA VAL A 151 -5.60 14.40 -10.93
C VAL A 151 -6.88 14.03 -11.67
N LYS A 152 -7.45 15.02 -12.38
CA LYS A 152 -8.61 14.84 -13.25
C LYS A 152 -8.24 13.96 -14.44
N ASP A 153 -9.25 13.22 -14.90
CA ASP A 153 -9.21 12.27 -16.01
C ASP A 153 -8.47 12.81 -17.24
N GLY A 154 -7.64 11.96 -17.84
CA GLY A 154 -7.17 12.11 -19.23
C GLY A 154 -5.68 12.34 -19.43
N ASP A 155 -4.92 12.72 -18.42
CA ASP A 155 -3.46 12.90 -18.58
C ASP A 155 -2.72 11.68 -18.02
N ARG A 156 -2.14 10.87 -18.90
CA ARG A 156 -1.23 9.75 -18.56
C ARG A 156 0.07 10.30 -17.93
N ASN A 157 -0.04 10.87 -16.73
CA ASN A 157 1.08 11.54 -16.06
C ASN A 157 1.90 10.54 -15.23
N SER A 158 2.27 9.40 -15.85
CA SER A 158 3.03 8.32 -15.24
C SER A 158 4.34 8.82 -14.59
N ARG A 159 5.01 9.78 -15.23
CA ARG A 159 6.22 10.43 -14.70
C ARG A 159 5.96 11.19 -13.40
N PHE A 160 4.87 11.94 -13.31
CA PHE A 160 4.47 12.66 -12.10
C PHE A 160 4.17 11.69 -10.95
N PHE A 161 3.38 10.64 -11.20
CA PHE A 161 3.05 9.64 -10.19
C PHE A 161 4.30 8.87 -9.73
N HIS A 162 5.19 8.54 -10.66
CA HIS A 162 6.44 7.87 -10.34
C HIS A 162 7.32 8.73 -9.43
N LEU A 163 7.53 9.99 -9.78
CA LEU A 163 8.27 10.96 -8.96
C LEU A 163 7.63 11.17 -7.58
N SER A 164 6.32 11.35 -7.53
CA SER A 164 5.58 11.50 -6.28
C SER A 164 5.78 10.29 -5.36
N THR A 165 5.82 9.09 -5.93
CA THR A 165 6.07 7.85 -5.20
C THR A 165 7.51 7.78 -4.65
N ILE A 166 8.51 8.17 -5.46
CA ILE A 166 9.92 8.22 -5.04
C ILE A 166 10.11 9.24 -3.91
N ILE A 167 9.63 10.47 -4.09
CA ILE A 167 9.73 11.55 -3.10
C ILE A 167 9.11 11.11 -1.78
N ARG A 168 7.94 10.49 -1.85
CA ARG A 168 7.24 10.02 -0.66
C ARG A 168 7.99 8.89 0.06
N ARG A 169 8.55 7.91 -0.67
CA ARG A 169 9.38 6.84 -0.08
C ARG A 169 10.55 7.43 0.68
N ARG A 170 11.23 8.43 0.11
CA ARG A 170 12.35 9.13 0.76
C ARG A 170 11.92 9.85 2.02
N ARG A 171 10.79 10.58 1.99
CA ARG A 171 10.27 11.28 3.18
C ARG A 171 9.87 10.34 4.31
N ASN A 172 9.38 9.16 3.98
CA ASN A 172 8.91 8.19 4.95
C ASN A 172 10.03 7.23 5.42
N TYR A 173 11.21 7.31 4.83
CA TYR A 173 12.34 6.47 5.21
C TYR A 173 13.02 7.02 6.46
N ILE A 174 13.02 6.23 7.53
CA ILE A 174 13.70 6.55 8.79
C ILE A 174 15.07 5.89 8.73
N SER A 175 16.11 6.67 8.49
CA SER A 175 17.50 6.19 8.39
C SER A 175 18.20 6.09 9.74
N LYS A 176 17.73 6.85 10.73
CA LYS A 176 18.32 6.89 12.08
C LYS A 176 17.36 7.55 13.06
N ILE A 177 17.45 7.15 14.32
CA ILE A 177 16.72 7.78 15.43
C ILE A 177 17.75 8.23 16.48
N LYS A 178 17.59 9.45 17.00
CA LYS A 178 18.36 9.96 18.13
C LYS A 178 17.67 9.55 19.43
N LEU A 179 18.37 8.86 20.29
CA LEU A 179 17.89 8.49 21.62
C LEU A 179 18.01 9.66 22.60
N GLU A 180 17.32 9.58 23.75
CA GLU A 180 17.36 10.59 24.80
C GLU A 180 18.76 10.80 25.38
N ASN A 181 19.59 9.76 25.43
CA ASN A 181 20.98 9.83 25.84
C ASN A 181 21.91 10.48 24.80
N GLY A 182 21.37 10.97 23.67
CA GLY A 182 22.11 11.63 22.60
C GLY A 182 22.75 10.70 21.58
N SER A 183 22.77 9.38 21.79
CA SER A 183 23.28 8.39 20.83
C SER A 183 22.33 8.18 19.65
N TRP A 184 22.83 7.59 18.55
CA TRP A 184 22.06 7.33 17.35
C TRP A 184 21.97 5.85 17.05
N ILE A 185 20.78 5.33 16.86
CA ILE A 185 20.55 4.02 16.27
C ILE A 185 20.34 4.15 14.77
N ARG A 186 20.92 3.24 13.99
CA ARG A 186 20.89 3.24 12.51
C ARG A 186 20.47 1.90 11.93
N ASP A 187 20.64 0.84 12.70
CA ASP A 187 20.22 -0.49 12.30
C ASP A 187 18.69 -0.56 12.22
N LEU A 188 18.17 -1.19 11.16
CA LEU A 188 16.73 -1.24 10.90
C LEU A 188 15.97 -2.01 11.97
N GLU A 189 16.54 -3.12 12.45
CA GLU A 189 15.90 -3.96 13.48
C GLU A 189 15.88 -3.23 14.82
N ASP A 190 16.96 -2.54 15.17
CA ASP A 190 17.01 -1.72 16.38
C ASP A 190 16.06 -0.54 16.33
N ILE A 191 15.93 0.12 15.16
CA ILE A 191 14.94 1.19 14.95
C ILE A 191 13.53 0.64 15.14
N GLN A 192 13.21 -0.51 14.55
CA GLN A 192 11.89 -1.14 14.68
C GLN A 192 11.61 -1.51 16.13
N ARG A 193 12.56 -2.14 16.82
CA ARG A 193 12.43 -2.50 18.23
C ARG A 193 12.19 -1.27 19.10
N TYR A 194 13.00 -0.23 18.94
CA TYR A 194 12.84 1.02 19.68
C TYR A 194 11.46 1.64 19.49
N ILE A 195 10.96 1.69 18.25
CA ILE A 195 9.62 2.23 17.96
C ILE A 195 8.55 1.37 18.63
N LEU A 196 8.62 0.04 18.50
CA LEU A 196 7.64 -0.88 19.09
C LEU A 196 7.63 -0.77 20.62
N ASP A 197 8.79 -0.74 21.25
CA ASP A 197 8.90 -0.63 22.72
C ASP A 197 8.33 0.69 23.23
N ASN A 198 8.61 1.81 22.55
CA ASN A 198 8.04 3.11 22.89
C ASN A 198 6.51 3.13 22.75
N PHE A 199 5.96 2.62 21.65
CA PHE A 199 4.51 2.57 21.50
C PHE A 199 3.86 1.57 22.45
N SER A 200 4.49 0.42 22.70
CA SER A 200 4.01 -0.54 23.70
C SER A 200 3.96 0.08 25.08
N SER A 201 5.00 0.81 25.49
CA SER A 201 5.02 1.52 26.77
C SER A 201 3.95 2.62 26.85
N LEU A 202 3.77 3.38 25.75
CA LEU A 202 2.78 4.47 25.70
C LEU A 202 1.33 3.97 25.78
N TYR A 203 1.05 2.83 25.15
CA TYR A 203 -0.31 2.28 25.08
C TYR A 203 -0.61 1.21 26.13
N ASN A 204 0.37 0.81 26.94
CA ASN A 204 0.11 -0.02 28.10
C ASN A 204 -0.49 0.82 29.23
N THR A 205 -1.45 0.22 29.93
CA THR A 205 -2.01 0.86 31.11
C THR A 205 -0.99 0.90 32.24
N SER A 206 -0.87 2.05 32.89
CA SER A 206 -0.10 2.22 34.13
C SER A 206 -0.88 1.78 35.38
N HIS A 207 -2.02 1.10 35.22
CA HIS A 207 -2.98 0.79 36.30
C HIS A 207 -3.32 2.04 37.15
N PRO A 208 -3.85 3.11 36.52
CA PRO A 208 -4.16 4.34 37.26
C PRO A 208 -5.16 4.04 38.39
N GLN A 209 -4.89 4.57 39.55
CA GLN A 209 -5.89 4.58 40.59
C GLN A 209 -6.93 5.65 40.28
N PHE A 210 -8.16 5.23 40.12
CA PHE A 210 -9.27 6.17 39.93
C PHE A 210 -9.53 6.91 41.25
N LEU A 211 -9.86 8.19 41.15
CA LEU A 211 -10.33 8.97 42.31
C LEU A 211 -11.59 8.30 42.87
N GLU A 212 -11.62 8.08 44.18
CA GLU A 212 -12.75 7.40 44.87
C GLU A 212 -14.12 8.02 44.56
N ASN A 213 -14.17 9.30 44.18
CA ASN A 213 -15.41 10.02 43.91
C ASN A 213 -15.65 10.31 42.42
N LEU A 214 -14.94 9.66 41.51
CA LEU A 214 -15.09 9.94 40.08
C LEU A 214 -16.52 9.68 39.59
N GLU A 215 -17.14 8.61 40.08
CA GLU A 215 -18.52 8.25 39.72
C GLU A 215 -19.54 9.32 40.14
N SER A 216 -19.29 10.02 41.24
CA SER A 216 -20.18 11.11 41.71
C SER A 216 -20.09 12.39 40.88
N LEU A 217 -19.00 12.56 40.11
CA LEU A 217 -18.75 13.71 39.24
C LEU A 217 -19.32 13.52 37.83
N ILE A 218 -19.62 12.28 37.46
CA ILE A 218 -20.10 11.93 36.11
C ILE A 218 -21.58 11.58 36.20
N GLN A 219 -22.43 12.45 35.63
CA GLN A 219 -23.86 12.13 35.52
C GLN A 219 -24.06 11.08 34.43
N PRO A 220 -24.85 10.01 34.69
CA PRO A 220 -25.20 9.06 33.64
C PRO A 220 -25.93 9.77 32.51
N CYS A 221 -25.34 9.79 31.31
CA CYS A 221 -25.92 10.41 30.12
C CYS A 221 -26.37 9.40 29.08
N VAL A 222 -26.10 8.12 29.30
CA VAL A 222 -26.51 7.02 28.44
C VAL A 222 -27.62 6.26 29.12
N ALA A 223 -28.82 6.28 28.51
CA ALA A 223 -29.94 5.50 29.03
C ALA A 223 -29.73 3.98 28.73
N ASP A 224 -30.40 3.12 29.51
CA ASP A 224 -30.32 1.66 29.27
C ASP A 224 -30.70 1.29 27.83
N GLN A 225 -31.67 1.94 27.23
CA GLN A 225 -32.10 1.79 25.87
C GLN A 225 -30.96 2.12 24.89
N ASP A 226 -30.26 3.24 25.12
CA ASP A 226 -29.13 3.65 24.28
C ASP A 226 -27.97 2.64 24.39
N ASN A 227 -27.75 2.12 25.60
CA ASN A 227 -26.69 1.13 25.82
C ASN A 227 -26.98 -0.20 25.10
N VAL A 228 -28.24 -0.65 25.10
CA VAL A 228 -28.67 -1.83 24.33
C VAL A 228 -28.42 -1.61 22.84
N GLU A 229 -28.76 -0.43 22.31
CA GLU A 229 -28.56 -0.09 20.90
C GLU A 229 -27.07 0.00 20.54
N LEU A 230 -26.24 0.58 21.41
CA LEU A 230 -24.78 0.68 21.22
C LEU A 230 -24.09 -0.70 21.28
N CYS A 231 -24.62 -1.62 22.06
CA CYS A 231 -24.04 -2.95 22.24
C CYS A 231 -24.53 -3.99 21.19
N ARG A 232 -25.57 -3.66 20.42
CA ARG A 232 -26.08 -4.60 19.42
C ARG A 232 -25.07 -4.82 18.28
N VAL A 233 -25.11 -6.02 17.71
CA VAL A 233 -24.33 -6.32 16.50
C VAL A 233 -24.92 -5.53 15.32
N PRO A 234 -24.10 -4.75 14.57
CA PRO A 234 -24.57 -4.04 13.40
C PRO A 234 -25.18 -4.97 12.35
N SER A 235 -26.25 -4.51 11.69
CA SER A 235 -26.84 -5.23 10.58
C SER A 235 -25.95 -5.19 9.34
N ARG A 236 -26.17 -6.12 8.40
CA ARG A 236 -25.46 -6.15 7.11
C ARG A 236 -25.65 -4.85 6.30
N ASP A 237 -26.84 -4.28 6.36
CA ASP A 237 -27.14 -3.04 5.62
C ASP A 237 -26.42 -1.83 6.21
N GLU A 238 -26.30 -1.77 7.53
CA GLU A 238 -25.50 -0.74 8.22
C GLU A 238 -24.03 -0.84 7.84
N ILE A 239 -23.45 -2.05 7.90
CA ILE A 239 -22.07 -2.29 7.50
C ILE A 239 -21.88 -1.89 6.03
N LYS A 240 -22.79 -2.31 5.14
CA LYS A 240 -22.75 -1.95 3.72
C LYS A 240 -22.79 -0.45 3.51
N LYS A 241 -23.72 0.24 4.17
CA LYS A 241 -23.87 1.70 4.09
C LYS A 241 -22.56 2.42 4.49
N VAL A 242 -21.95 1.99 5.60
CA VAL A 242 -20.67 2.55 6.08
C VAL A 242 -19.55 2.29 5.07
N VAL A 243 -19.35 1.05 4.64
CA VAL A 243 -18.29 0.68 3.68
C VAL A 243 -18.46 1.45 2.37
N PHE A 244 -19.66 1.54 1.84
CA PHE A 244 -19.92 2.23 0.56
C PHE A 244 -19.87 3.76 0.69
N GLY A 245 -20.09 4.32 1.89
CA GLY A 245 -19.90 5.73 2.19
C GLY A 245 -18.43 6.16 2.31
N MET A 246 -17.50 5.22 2.58
CA MET A 246 -16.07 5.54 2.69
C MET A 246 -15.44 5.81 1.33
N LYS A 247 -14.38 6.64 1.29
CA LYS A 247 -13.55 6.83 0.09
C LYS A 247 -12.79 5.54 -0.24
N ALA A 248 -12.84 5.08 -1.50
CA ALA A 248 -12.31 3.80 -1.96
C ALA A 248 -10.80 3.59 -1.65
N LEU A 249 -9.96 4.62 -1.81
CA LEU A 249 -8.51 4.57 -1.59
C LEU A 249 -8.09 5.34 -0.32
N LYS A 250 -8.86 5.27 0.75
CA LYS A 250 -8.44 5.74 2.06
C LYS A 250 -7.21 4.95 2.56
N ALA A 251 -6.52 5.47 3.58
CA ALA A 251 -5.35 4.80 4.16
C ALA A 251 -5.66 3.33 4.47
N LEU A 252 -4.73 2.45 4.09
CA LEU A 252 -4.83 1.01 4.35
C LEU A 252 -4.68 0.75 5.84
N GLY A 253 -5.42 -0.24 6.35
CA GLY A 253 -5.16 -0.85 7.64
C GLY A 253 -3.88 -1.71 7.62
N PRO A 254 -3.54 -2.33 8.77
CA PRO A 254 -2.40 -3.24 8.87
C PRO A 254 -2.56 -4.50 8.01
N ASP A 255 -3.79 -4.85 7.64
CA ASP A 255 -4.14 -5.95 6.74
C ASP A 255 -3.78 -5.68 5.27
N GLY A 256 -3.53 -4.41 4.91
CA GLY A 256 -3.15 -4.00 3.56
C GLY A 256 -4.30 -3.93 2.54
N PHE A 257 -5.56 -4.08 2.97
CA PHE A 257 -6.73 -3.99 2.10
C PHE A 257 -7.35 -2.57 2.13
N PRO A 258 -7.54 -1.91 0.98
CA PRO A 258 -8.28 -0.65 0.89
C PRO A 258 -9.79 -0.89 0.96
N VAL A 259 -10.55 0.16 1.23
CA VAL A 259 -12.02 0.11 1.16
C VAL A 259 -12.51 -0.35 -0.22
N LEU A 260 -11.75 -0.05 -1.28
CA LEU A 260 -12.03 -0.51 -2.65
C LEU A 260 -12.18 -2.03 -2.74
N PHE A 261 -11.33 -2.79 -2.03
CA PHE A 261 -11.41 -4.24 -1.99
C PHE A 261 -12.79 -4.71 -1.52
N TYR A 262 -13.25 -4.20 -0.38
CA TYR A 262 -14.56 -4.56 0.17
C TYR A 262 -15.72 -4.14 -0.73
N LYS A 263 -15.62 -2.97 -1.39
CA LYS A 263 -16.65 -2.53 -2.35
C LYS A 263 -16.71 -3.41 -3.58
N HIS A 264 -15.55 -3.75 -4.14
CA HIS A 264 -15.46 -4.50 -5.39
C HIS A 264 -15.88 -5.96 -5.21
N TYR A 265 -15.43 -6.59 -4.12
CA TYR A 265 -15.74 -8.00 -3.82
C TYR A 265 -16.87 -8.15 -2.80
N TRP A 266 -17.74 -7.14 -2.67
CA TRP A 266 -18.80 -7.13 -1.66
C TRP A 266 -19.63 -8.41 -1.63
N ASP A 267 -20.02 -8.92 -2.78
CA ASP A 267 -20.86 -10.12 -2.89
C ASP A 267 -20.17 -11.39 -2.37
N ILE A 268 -18.84 -11.38 -2.29
CA ILE A 268 -18.02 -12.48 -1.75
C ILE A 268 -17.76 -12.27 -0.26
N VAL A 269 -17.41 -11.02 0.14
CA VAL A 269 -16.88 -10.75 1.49
C VAL A 269 -17.93 -10.37 2.52
N ARG A 270 -19.17 -10.15 2.12
CA ARG A 270 -20.28 -9.73 3.00
C ARG A 270 -20.71 -10.78 4.01
N ASP A 271 -20.38 -12.07 3.80
CA ASP A 271 -20.66 -13.22 4.66
C ASP A 271 -19.38 -13.61 5.43
#